data_4eb6a3b23dd5493760df4c5aa99bf743
#
_entry.id   4eb6a3b23dd5493760df4c5aa99bf743
#
_cell.length_a   1.000
_cell.length_b   1.000
_cell.length_c   1.000
_cell.angle_alpha   90.00
_cell.angle_beta   90.00
_cell.angle_gamma   90.00
#
_symmetry.space_group_name_H-M   'P 1'
#
loop_
_entity.id
_entity.type
_entity.pdbx_description
1 polymer ?
#
loop_
_entity_poly.entity_id
_entity_poly.type
_entity_poly.pdbx_seq_one_letter_code
_entity_poly.pdbx_strand_id
1 'polypeptide(L)' 'MTDTQEFITLEVTRYMRATGLNQEAMSSAIGVQQSAFSKKLIGTRRWSVTDLDRLASAGVPISVTASTLEME' A
#
# COMPACT_ATOMS: atom_id res chain seq x y z
N MET A 1 -18.11 -7.64 -0.22
CA MET A 1 -16.88 -8.19 -0.81
C MET A 1 -15.80 -7.13 -0.80
N THR A 2 -14.62 -7.48 -0.31
CA THR A 2 -13.51 -6.53 -0.23
C THR A 2 -12.86 -6.38 -1.60
N ASP A 3 -12.69 -5.16 -2.09
CA ASP A 3 -12.02 -4.95 -3.36
C ASP A 3 -10.50 -4.96 -3.18
N THR A 4 -9.78 -5.00 -4.28
CA THR A 4 -8.31 -5.07 -4.26
C THR A 4 -7.69 -3.87 -3.55
N GLN A 5 -8.26 -2.68 -3.74
CA GLN A 5 -7.75 -1.46 -3.10
C GLN A 5 -7.86 -1.54 -1.58
N GLU A 6 -8.99 -2.00 -1.07
CA GLU A 6 -9.18 -2.17 0.38
C GLU A 6 -8.22 -3.22 0.93
N PHE A 7 -8.00 -4.30 0.18
CA PHE A 7 -7.09 -5.35 0.59
C PHE A 7 -5.66 -4.81 0.75
N ILE A 8 -5.21 -4.02 -0.22
CA ILE A 8 -3.87 -3.42 -0.17
C ILE A 8 -3.74 -2.52 1.05
N THR A 9 -4.75 -1.68 1.28
CA THR A 9 -4.77 -0.79 2.44
C THR A 9 -4.66 -1.57 3.74
N LEU A 10 -5.39 -2.67 3.84
CA LEU A 10 -5.37 -3.53 5.03
C LEU A 10 -3.98 -4.12 5.26
N GLU A 11 -3.36 -4.64 4.21
CA GLU A 11 -2.02 -5.22 4.32
C GLU A 11 -0.98 -4.20 4.71
N VAL A 12 -1.06 -3.00 4.14
CA VAL A 12 -0.14 -1.91 4.50
C VAL A 12 -0.32 -1.53 5.97
N THR A 13 -1.57 -1.40 6.42
CA THR A 13 -1.87 -1.06 7.80
C THR A 13 -1.35 -2.12 8.77
N ARG A 14 -1.54 -3.39 8.43
CA ARG A 14 -1.03 -4.50 9.25
C ARG A 14 0.49 -4.46 9.35
N TYR A 15 1.14 -4.23 8.24
CA TYR A 15 2.60 -4.15 8.20
C TYR A 15 3.11 -3.01 9.07
N MET A 16 2.46 -1.84 8.98
CA MET A 16 2.84 -0.68 9.80
C MET A 16 2.71 -0.99 11.29
N ARG A 17 1.64 -1.68 11.68
CA ARG A 17 1.44 -2.07 13.08
C ARG A 17 2.48 -3.08 13.54
N ALA A 18 2.78 -4.05 12.69
CA ALA A 18 3.74 -5.10 13.03
C ALA A 18 5.16 -4.56 13.17
N THR A 19 5.52 -3.55 12.38
CA THR A 19 6.87 -2.99 12.35
C THR A 19 7.02 -1.73 13.21
N GLY A 20 5.90 -1.14 13.66
CA GLY A 20 5.92 0.10 14.42
C GLY A 20 6.17 1.35 13.56
N LEU A 21 6.12 1.22 12.24
CA LEU A 21 6.33 2.36 11.34
C LEU A 21 5.10 3.26 11.33
N ASN A 22 5.33 4.58 11.39
CA ASN A 22 4.27 5.54 11.20
C ASN A 22 4.15 5.89 9.71
N GLN A 23 3.18 6.76 9.36
CA GLN A 23 2.95 7.12 7.97
C GLN A 23 4.15 7.79 7.31
N GLU A 24 4.83 8.65 8.06
CA GLU A 24 6.02 9.32 7.54
C GLU A 24 7.12 8.31 7.19
N ALA A 25 7.42 7.42 8.13
CA ALA A 25 8.46 6.41 7.91
C ALA A 25 8.08 5.44 6.80
N MET A 26 6.81 5.02 6.76
CA MET A 26 6.35 4.09 5.73
C MET A 26 6.38 4.72 4.34
N SER A 27 5.91 5.95 4.21
CA SER A 27 5.91 6.65 2.92
C SER A 27 7.35 6.85 2.42
N SER A 28 8.27 7.16 3.32
CA SER A 28 9.69 7.28 2.98
C SER A 28 10.25 5.94 2.50
N ALA A 29 9.88 4.85 3.17
CA ALA A 29 10.38 3.52 2.83
C ALA A 29 9.97 3.09 1.42
N ILE A 30 8.80 3.50 0.97
CA ILE A 30 8.31 3.14 -0.36
C ILE A 30 8.51 4.26 -1.40
N GLY A 31 9.12 5.37 -1.00
CA GLY A 31 9.43 6.44 -1.94
C GLY A 31 8.24 7.25 -2.43
N VAL A 32 7.22 7.39 -1.60
CA VAL A 32 6.00 8.14 -1.90
C VAL A 32 5.90 9.32 -0.93
N GLN A 33 5.40 10.46 -1.39
CA GLN A 33 5.19 11.59 -0.50
C GLN A 33 4.14 11.23 0.55
N GLN A 34 4.31 11.73 1.77
CA GLN A 34 3.42 11.40 2.88
C GLN A 34 1.98 11.80 2.60
N SER A 35 1.75 12.96 1.98
CA SER A 35 0.39 13.39 1.66
C SER A 35 -0.29 12.45 0.68
N ALA A 36 0.43 11.99 -0.34
CA ALA A 36 -0.10 11.02 -1.30
C ALA A 36 -0.37 9.68 -0.62
N PHE A 37 0.53 9.25 0.25
CA PHE A 37 0.38 8.00 0.99
C PHE A 37 -0.87 8.03 1.88
N SER A 38 -1.07 9.13 2.61
CA SER A 38 -2.25 9.30 3.45
C SER A 38 -3.54 9.19 2.64
N LYS A 39 -3.58 9.80 1.46
CA LYS A 39 -4.76 9.74 0.59
C LYS A 39 -5.04 8.32 0.13
N LYS A 40 -4.01 7.54 -0.13
CA LYS A 40 -4.17 6.13 -0.52
C LYS A 40 -4.72 5.31 0.64
N LEU A 41 -4.27 5.58 1.87
CA LEU A 41 -4.75 4.87 3.05
C LEU A 41 -6.23 5.14 3.32
N ILE A 42 -6.69 6.37 3.12
CA ILE A 42 -8.10 6.70 3.36
C ILE A 42 -9.00 6.48 2.16
N GLY A 43 -8.42 6.10 1.01
CA GLY A 43 -9.20 5.71 -0.15
C GLY A 43 -9.50 6.80 -1.16
N THR A 44 -9.00 8.03 -0.97
CA THR A 44 -9.22 9.12 -1.93
C THR A 44 -8.30 9.03 -3.12
N ARG A 45 -7.26 8.22 -3.05
CA ARG A 45 -6.34 7.96 -4.16
C ARG A 45 -6.09 6.46 -4.24
N ARG A 46 -6.08 5.91 -5.44
CA ARG A 46 -5.93 4.47 -5.63
C ARG A 46 -4.47 4.05 -5.58
N TRP A 47 -4.25 2.81 -5.11
CA TRP A 47 -2.94 2.17 -5.21
C TRP A 47 -2.69 1.77 -6.65
N SER A 48 -1.48 1.99 -7.14
CA SER A 48 -1.09 1.64 -8.51
C SER A 48 -0.23 0.39 -8.52
N VAL A 49 0.01 -0.15 -9.73
CA VAL A 49 0.94 -1.27 -9.89
C VAL A 49 2.34 -0.90 -9.40
N THR A 50 2.77 0.33 -9.69
CA THR A 50 4.06 0.82 -9.20
C THR A 50 4.10 0.84 -7.66
N ASP A 51 2.99 1.22 -7.03
CA ASP A 51 2.90 1.20 -5.57
C ASP A 51 3.08 -0.22 -5.04
N LEU A 52 2.47 -1.21 -5.70
CA LEU A 52 2.61 -2.61 -5.29
C LEU A 52 4.05 -3.08 -5.37
N ASP A 53 4.76 -2.71 -6.43
CA ASP A 53 6.17 -3.04 -6.58
C ASP A 53 6.99 -2.44 -5.43
N ARG A 54 6.72 -1.20 -5.11
CA ARG A 54 7.43 -0.51 -4.03
C ARG A 54 7.13 -1.13 -2.67
N LEU A 55 5.86 -1.48 -2.43
CA LEU A 55 5.45 -2.13 -1.18
C LEU A 55 6.13 -3.49 -1.03
N ALA A 56 6.14 -4.27 -2.09
CA ALA A 56 6.79 -5.58 -2.07
C ALA A 56 8.29 -5.45 -1.80
N SER A 57 8.94 -4.47 -2.42
CA SER A 57 10.36 -4.21 -2.22
C SER A 57 10.67 -3.78 -0.79
N ALA A 58 9.72 -3.11 -0.14
CA ALA A 58 9.88 -2.69 1.25
C ALA A 58 9.61 -3.81 2.25
N GLY A 59 9.08 -4.94 1.80
CA GLY A 59 8.83 -6.10 2.66
C GLY A 59 7.38 -6.30 3.05
N VAL A 60 6.47 -5.51 2.50
CA VAL A 60 5.04 -5.69 2.79
C VAL A 60 4.54 -6.97 2.11
N PRO A 61 3.87 -7.87 2.85
CA PRO A 61 3.43 -9.14 2.27
C PRO A 61 2.16 -8.96 1.43
N ILE A 62 2.31 -8.36 0.26
CA ILE A 62 1.21 -8.14 -0.67
C ILE A 62 0.98 -9.43 -1.45
N SER A 63 -0.21 -10.00 -1.35
CA SER A 63 -0.56 -11.24 -2.04
C SER A 63 -1.31 -11.00 -3.35
N VAL A 64 -1.75 -9.77 -3.62
CA VAL A 64 -2.36 -9.48 -4.93
C VAL A 64 -1.25 -9.28 -5.96
N THR A 65 -1.53 -9.70 -7.19
CA THR A 65 -0.57 -9.56 -8.29
C THR A 65 -0.89 -8.32 -9.12
N ALA A 66 0.08 -7.88 -9.91
CA ALA A 66 -0.14 -6.79 -10.85
C ALA A 66 -1.26 -7.14 -11.84
N SER A 67 -1.34 -8.40 -12.27
CA SER A 67 -2.40 -8.86 -13.15
C SER A 67 -3.78 -8.70 -12.52
N THR A 68 -3.90 -9.04 -11.24
CA THR A 68 -5.16 -8.88 -10.51
C THR A 68 -5.57 -7.42 -10.44
N LEU A 69 -4.61 -6.55 -10.17
CA LEU A 69 -4.87 -5.12 -10.09
C LEU A 69 -5.30 -4.56 -11.44
N GLU A 70 -4.68 -5.00 -12.52
CA GLU A 70 -5.00 -4.55 -13.88
C GLU A 70 -6.40 -4.97 -14.33
N MET A 71 -6.89 -6.06 -13.80
CA MET A 71 -8.22 -6.56 -14.15
C MET A 71 -9.34 -5.76 -13.53
N GLU A 72 -9.05 -4.94 -12.57
CA GLU A 72 -10.03 -4.06 -11.95
C GLU A 72 -10.18 -2.75 -12.71
#